data_e80e594e57aae3cf02d25171161fe646
#
_entry.id   e80e594e57aae3cf02d25171161fe646
#
_cell.length_a   1.000
_cell.length_b   1.000
_cell.length_c   1.000
_cell.angle_alpha   90.00
_cell.angle_beta   90.00
_cell.angle_gamma   90.00
#
_symmetry.space_group_name_H-M   'P 1'
#
loop_
_entity.id
_entity.type
_entity.pdbx_description
1 polymer ?
#
loop_
_entity_poly.entity_id
_entity_poly.type
_entity_poly.pdbx_seq_one_letter_code
_entity_poly.pdbx_strand_id
1 'polypeptide(L)'
;MRILFATAVDAEAEAVRRGDPRLDVAAVGVGPAAAAAGAARLLSVAEARGRAYHGIVSVGIAGGFPDRIEPGGVVIADRSVYADLGAQAPDGFLSIDELGYGRAVHAADETLTGVLRAALPGALVGAVLTVSTVTGTTQRASELRERWPDAIAETMEGAGVAAAARLCAVPYAELRTISNPIGPRDRASWQIGAALAALTTAATALGAHLAALDSQRAALGDSADRAAGIG
;
A
#
# COMPACT_ATOMS: atom_id res chain seq x y z
N MET A 1 -8.91 15.13 -6.79
CA MET A 1 -7.53 14.72 -6.33
C MET A 1 -7.08 13.53 -7.16
N ARG A 2 -5.86 13.53 -7.74
CA ARG A 2 -5.37 12.45 -8.62
C ARG A 2 -4.42 11.53 -7.84
N ILE A 3 -4.78 10.28 -7.62
CA ILE A 3 -4.01 9.28 -6.89
C ILE A 3 -3.63 8.14 -7.84
N LEU A 4 -2.38 7.68 -7.82
CA LEU A 4 -1.94 6.47 -8.49
C LEU A 4 -2.10 5.27 -7.56
N PHE A 5 -2.84 4.25 -7.98
CA PHE A 5 -2.92 2.97 -7.30
C PHE A 5 -1.91 2.01 -7.96
N ALA A 6 -0.85 1.68 -7.24
CA ALA A 6 0.25 0.86 -7.74
C ALA A 6 0.07 -0.59 -7.26
N THR A 7 -0.10 -1.53 -8.19
CA THR A 7 -0.22 -2.96 -7.92
C THR A 7 1.04 -3.70 -8.36
N ALA A 8 1.28 -4.92 -7.86
CA ALA A 8 2.40 -5.74 -8.31
C ALA A 8 2.17 -6.31 -9.72
N VAL A 9 0.96 -6.80 -9.97
CA VAL A 9 0.59 -7.55 -11.18
C VAL A 9 -0.73 -7.08 -11.78
N ASP A 10 -0.94 -7.43 -13.06
CA ASP A 10 -2.16 -7.05 -13.79
C ASP A 10 -3.44 -7.59 -13.16
N ALA A 11 -3.42 -8.80 -12.58
CA ALA A 11 -4.60 -9.37 -11.92
C ALA A 11 -5.12 -8.52 -10.76
N GLU A 12 -4.23 -7.89 -9.99
CA GLU A 12 -4.58 -6.94 -8.94
C GLU A 12 -5.09 -5.61 -9.55
N ALA A 13 -4.41 -5.11 -10.59
CA ALA A 13 -4.85 -3.92 -11.29
C ALA A 13 -6.26 -4.07 -11.89
N GLU A 14 -6.56 -5.24 -12.43
CA GLU A 14 -7.89 -5.59 -12.93
C GLU A 14 -8.93 -5.67 -11.81
N ALA A 15 -8.55 -6.21 -10.62
CA ALA A 15 -9.44 -6.23 -9.46
C ALA A 15 -9.80 -4.79 -9.02
N VAL A 16 -8.82 -3.88 -8.99
CA VAL A 16 -9.07 -2.46 -8.69
C VAL A 16 -9.97 -1.81 -9.75
N ARG A 17 -9.70 -2.02 -11.05
CA ARG A 17 -10.53 -1.47 -12.15
C ARG A 17 -11.95 -2.01 -12.15
N ARG A 18 -12.16 -3.27 -11.76
CA ARG A 18 -13.51 -3.84 -11.58
C ARG A 18 -14.27 -3.16 -10.46
N GLY A 19 -13.58 -2.75 -9.41
CA GLY A 19 -14.20 -2.00 -8.31
C GLY A 19 -14.61 -0.59 -8.72
N ASP A 20 -13.70 0.15 -9.34
CA ASP A 20 -14.00 1.45 -9.93
C ASP A 20 -13.05 1.75 -11.12
N PRO A 21 -13.57 1.80 -12.36
CA PRO A 21 -12.76 2.06 -13.55
C PRO A 21 -12.20 3.50 -13.64
N ARG A 22 -12.64 4.41 -12.77
CA ARG A 22 -12.14 5.80 -12.71
C ARG A 22 -10.83 5.90 -11.93
N LEU A 23 -10.47 4.90 -11.12
CA LEU A 23 -9.22 4.87 -10.39
C LEU A 23 -8.04 4.73 -11.35
N ASP A 24 -7.03 5.58 -11.19
CA ASP A 24 -5.80 5.53 -12.00
C ASP A 24 -4.88 4.44 -11.43
N VAL A 25 -4.91 3.25 -12.03
CA VAL A 25 -4.21 2.06 -11.53
C VAL A 25 -3.25 1.49 -12.56
N ALA A 26 -2.06 1.08 -12.10
CA ALA A 26 -1.04 0.45 -12.92
C ALA A 26 -0.28 -0.65 -12.17
N ALA A 27 0.09 -1.73 -12.88
CA ALA A 27 1.04 -2.70 -12.39
C ALA A 27 2.46 -2.14 -12.49
N VAL A 28 3.22 -2.21 -11.40
CA VAL A 28 4.58 -1.66 -11.28
C VAL A 28 5.66 -2.73 -11.21
N GLY A 29 5.27 -4.00 -11.03
CA GLY A 29 6.16 -5.15 -10.96
C GLY A 29 6.26 -5.74 -9.57
N VAL A 30 6.69 -7.01 -9.52
CA VAL A 30 6.81 -7.81 -8.29
C VAL A 30 8.16 -7.56 -7.64
N GLY A 31 8.13 -7.41 -6.32
CA GLY A 31 9.31 -7.20 -5.48
C GLY A 31 9.73 -5.74 -5.37
N PRO A 32 10.51 -5.41 -4.33
CA PRO A 32 10.73 -4.01 -3.96
C PRO A 32 11.49 -3.21 -5.03
N ALA A 33 12.43 -3.83 -5.73
CA ALA A 33 13.21 -3.15 -6.77
C ALA A 33 12.37 -2.82 -8.01
N ALA A 34 11.58 -3.78 -8.51
CA ALA A 34 10.70 -3.58 -9.67
C ALA A 34 9.61 -2.55 -9.34
N ALA A 35 8.97 -2.70 -8.17
CA ALA A 35 7.94 -1.80 -7.71
C ALA A 35 8.44 -0.35 -7.57
N ALA A 36 9.65 -0.16 -7.01
CA ALA A 36 10.28 1.16 -6.91
C ALA A 36 10.54 1.77 -8.29
N ALA A 37 11.14 1.01 -9.21
CA ALA A 37 11.44 1.48 -10.57
C ALA A 37 10.17 1.82 -11.37
N GLY A 38 9.16 0.93 -11.31
CA GLY A 38 7.87 1.13 -11.97
C GLY A 38 7.12 2.36 -11.44
N ALA A 39 7.02 2.49 -10.13
CA ALA A 39 6.37 3.63 -9.47
C ALA A 39 7.08 4.95 -9.79
N ALA A 40 8.42 5.02 -9.63
CA ALA A 40 9.20 6.22 -9.92
C ALA A 40 9.03 6.66 -11.37
N ARG A 41 9.08 5.69 -12.33
CA ARG A 41 8.87 5.97 -13.75
C ARG A 41 7.50 6.58 -14.02
N LEU A 42 6.41 6.01 -13.43
CA LEU A 42 5.05 6.51 -13.64
C LEU A 42 4.86 7.91 -13.06
N LEU A 43 5.37 8.15 -11.84
CA LEU A 43 5.31 9.46 -11.18
C LEU A 43 6.05 10.51 -11.99
N SER A 44 7.31 10.26 -12.38
CA SER A 44 8.13 11.21 -13.15
C SER A 44 7.57 11.49 -14.54
N VAL A 45 7.03 10.47 -15.24
CA VAL A 45 6.41 10.68 -16.57
C VAL A 45 5.13 11.51 -16.44
N ALA A 46 4.33 11.29 -15.39
CA ALA A 46 3.12 12.07 -15.15
C ALA A 46 3.46 13.53 -14.85
N GLU A 47 4.46 13.79 -14.02
CA GLU A 47 4.97 15.13 -13.71
C GLU A 47 5.48 15.86 -14.95
N ALA A 48 6.34 15.21 -15.75
CA ALA A 48 6.88 15.77 -16.99
C ALA A 48 5.80 16.13 -18.02
N ARG A 49 4.62 15.49 -17.94
CA ARG A 49 3.45 15.79 -18.78
C ARG A 49 2.50 16.83 -18.19
N GLY A 50 2.86 17.50 -17.10
CA GLY A 50 2.01 18.45 -16.40
C GLY A 50 0.76 17.82 -15.74
N ARG A 51 0.82 16.50 -15.47
CA ARG A 51 -0.28 15.72 -14.87
C ARG A 51 0.19 14.98 -13.61
N ALA A 52 0.90 15.68 -12.74
CA ALA A 52 1.45 15.12 -11.51
C ALA A 52 0.37 14.43 -10.67
N TYR A 53 0.77 13.38 -9.95
CA TYR A 53 -0.05 12.74 -8.94
C TYR A 53 0.05 13.48 -7.61
N HIS A 54 -1.06 13.56 -6.89
CA HIS A 54 -1.14 14.13 -5.54
C HIS A 54 -0.84 13.10 -4.46
N GLY A 55 -0.75 11.82 -4.83
CA GLY A 55 -0.43 10.72 -3.95
C GLY A 55 -0.28 9.41 -4.72
N ILE A 56 0.37 8.44 -4.09
CA ILE A 56 0.46 7.06 -4.56
C ILE A 56 0.06 6.10 -3.44
N VAL A 57 -0.74 5.10 -3.78
CA VAL A 57 -1.13 4.03 -2.86
C VAL A 57 -0.62 2.70 -3.41
N SER A 58 0.25 2.01 -2.67
CA SER A 58 0.59 0.62 -2.96
C SER A 58 -0.59 -0.26 -2.61
N VAL A 59 -1.15 -0.98 -3.57
CA VAL A 59 -2.32 -1.81 -3.33
C VAL A 59 -2.14 -3.22 -3.90
N GLY A 60 -2.71 -4.23 -3.23
CA GLY A 60 -2.64 -5.61 -3.69
C GLY A 60 -2.99 -6.61 -2.59
N ILE A 61 -2.67 -7.89 -2.86
CA ILE A 61 -2.83 -8.94 -1.88
C ILE A 61 -1.60 -9.07 -0.97
N ALA A 62 -1.77 -9.75 0.17
CA ALA A 62 -0.71 -9.93 1.17
C ALA A 62 -0.89 -11.24 1.94
N GLY A 63 0.18 -11.70 2.59
CA GLY A 63 0.09 -12.65 3.69
C GLY A 63 -0.27 -11.93 4.99
N GLY A 64 -1.16 -12.51 5.80
CA GLY A 64 -1.52 -12.00 7.13
C GLY A 64 -0.76 -12.75 8.23
N PHE A 65 -0.32 -12.04 9.27
CA PHE A 65 0.20 -12.72 10.45
C PHE A 65 -0.95 -13.46 11.16
N PRO A 66 -0.78 -14.76 11.45
CA PRO A 66 -1.76 -15.52 12.25
C PRO A 66 -2.08 -14.78 13.56
N ASP A 67 -3.31 -14.90 14.05
CA ASP A 67 -3.84 -14.21 15.23
C ASP A 67 -3.98 -12.68 15.10
N ARG A 68 -3.63 -12.11 13.95
CA ARG A 68 -3.81 -10.67 13.67
C ARG A 68 -4.92 -10.43 12.67
N ILE A 69 -4.90 -11.16 11.57
CA ILE A 69 -5.86 -10.99 10.48
C ILE A 69 -6.03 -12.29 9.68
N GLU A 70 -7.26 -12.58 9.33
CA GLU A 70 -7.64 -13.74 8.53
C GLU A 70 -7.67 -13.42 7.02
N PRO A 71 -7.60 -14.43 6.14
CA PRO A 71 -7.82 -14.26 4.71
C PRO A 71 -9.16 -13.55 4.40
N GLY A 72 -9.12 -12.62 3.45
CA GLY A 72 -10.23 -11.72 3.12
C GLY A 72 -10.25 -10.43 3.94
N GLY A 73 -9.47 -10.34 5.01
CA GLY A 73 -9.31 -9.12 5.80
C GLY A 73 -8.61 -8.00 5.01
N VAL A 74 -8.82 -6.76 5.44
CA VAL A 74 -8.26 -5.54 4.82
C VAL A 74 -7.35 -4.84 5.81
N VAL A 75 -6.17 -4.44 5.36
CA VAL A 75 -5.15 -3.71 6.13
C VAL A 75 -4.82 -2.40 5.45
N ILE A 76 -4.80 -1.32 6.22
CA ILE A 76 -4.22 -0.03 5.85
C ILE A 76 -2.91 0.11 6.63
N ALA A 77 -1.79 0.29 5.94
CA ALA A 77 -0.52 0.47 6.61
C ALA A 77 -0.44 1.87 7.26
N ASP A 78 -0.06 1.93 8.54
CA ASP A 78 0.43 3.15 9.16
C ASP A 78 1.89 3.41 8.76
N ARG A 79 2.61 2.33 8.46
CA ARG A 79 3.96 2.34 7.90
C ARG A 79 4.25 1.06 7.12
N SER A 80 5.11 1.17 6.13
CA SER A 80 5.70 0.04 5.41
C SER A 80 7.13 -0.17 5.85
N VAL A 81 7.50 -1.41 6.13
CA VAL A 81 8.82 -1.76 6.66
C VAL A 81 9.54 -2.68 5.70
N TYR A 82 10.72 -2.29 5.22
CA TYR A 82 11.59 -3.19 4.44
C TYR A 82 12.31 -4.15 5.42
N ALA A 83 11.65 -5.26 5.73
CA ALA A 83 11.99 -6.10 6.88
C ALA A 83 13.27 -6.95 6.71
N ASP A 84 13.77 -7.12 5.48
CA ASP A 84 14.97 -7.89 5.16
C ASP A 84 16.07 -7.07 4.44
N LEU A 85 15.96 -5.74 4.47
CA LEU A 85 17.03 -4.85 4.00
C LEU A 85 17.99 -4.53 5.14
N GLY A 86 19.20 -5.07 5.08
CA GLY A 86 20.21 -4.91 6.12
C GLY A 86 21.38 -5.88 5.98
N ALA A 87 21.99 -6.24 7.08
CA ALA A 87 23.11 -7.19 7.15
C ALA A 87 22.82 -8.34 8.10
N GLN A 88 23.29 -9.54 7.73
CA GLN A 88 23.38 -10.66 8.64
C GLN A 88 24.59 -10.46 9.56
N ALA A 89 24.38 -10.53 10.88
CA ALA A 89 25.43 -10.45 11.88
C ALA A 89 25.45 -11.76 12.73
N PRO A 90 26.53 -12.06 13.45
CA PRO A 90 26.57 -13.24 14.33
C PRO A 90 25.43 -13.28 15.35
N ASP A 91 25.04 -12.11 15.85
CA ASP A 91 24.00 -11.94 16.87
C ASP A 91 22.59 -11.67 16.27
N GLY A 92 22.43 -11.83 14.95
CA GLY A 92 21.15 -11.67 14.27
C GLY A 92 21.19 -10.77 13.05
N PHE A 93 20.12 -10.03 12.82
CA PHE A 93 19.95 -9.13 11.68
C PHE A 93 20.07 -7.66 12.13
N LEU A 94 20.86 -6.89 11.39
CA LEU A 94 20.97 -5.44 11.52
C LEU A 94 20.24 -4.78 10.35
N SER A 95 19.24 -3.96 10.63
CA SER A 95 18.51 -3.20 9.60
C SER A 95 19.38 -2.13 8.94
N ILE A 96 18.98 -1.68 7.76
CA ILE A 96 19.69 -0.60 7.05
C ILE A 96 19.70 0.71 7.86
N ASP A 97 18.69 0.93 8.72
CA ASP A 97 18.64 2.08 9.64
C ASP A 97 19.73 1.96 10.71
N GLU A 98 19.88 0.78 11.34
CA GLU A 98 20.93 0.51 12.35
C GLU A 98 22.34 0.61 11.75
N LEU A 99 22.49 0.24 10.48
CA LEU A 99 23.73 0.40 9.73
C LEU A 99 24.01 1.86 9.32
N GLY A 100 23.04 2.75 9.40
CA GLY A 100 23.20 4.17 9.05
C GLY A 100 23.26 4.44 7.53
N TYR A 101 22.91 3.48 6.67
CA TYR A 101 23.03 3.61 5.21
C TYR A 101 21.70 3.86 4.50
N GLY A 102 20.58 3.90 5.22
CA GLY A 102 19.31 4.07 4.57
C GLY A 102 18.12 4.16 5.52
N ARG A 103 16.96 3.82 5.00
CA ARG A 103 15.70 3.81 5.73
C ARG A 103 14.93 2.54 5.40
N ALA A 104 14.67 1.71 6.40
CA ALA A 104 13.80 0.55 6.28
C ALA A 104 12.33 0.90 6.56
N VAL A 105 12.08 1.88 7.44
CA VAL A 105 10.72 2.25 7.88
C VAL A 105 10.24 3.49 7.13
N HIS A 106 9.09 3.37 6.47
CA HIS A 106 8.43 4.43 5.73
C HIS A 106 7.03 4.67 6.32
N ALA A 107 6.86 5.77 7.04
CA ALA A 107 5.54 6.19 7.52
C ALA A 107 4.60 6.49 6.34
N ALA A 108 3.34 6.08 6.46
CA ALA A 108 2.31 6.47 5.52
C ALA A 108 1.91 7.95 5.75
N ASP A 109 1.46 8.61 4.68
CA ASP A 109 0.92 9.97 4.75
C ASP A 109 -0.41 9.97 5.49
N GLU A 110 -0.55 10.83 6.50
CA GLU A 110 -1.74 10.87 7.36
C GLU A 110 -3.02 11.26 6.59
N THR A 111 -2.90 12.15 5.60
CA THR A 111 -4.04 12.58 4.78
C THR A 111 -4.55 11.44 3.90
N LEU A 112 -3.65 10.75 3.20
CA LEU A 112 -4.01 9.59 2.38
C LEU A 112 -4.56 8.45 3.23
N THR A 113 -3.91 8.15 4.35
CA THR A 113 -4.37 7.13 5.30
C THR A 113 -5.75 7.49 5.86
N GLY A 114 -6.00 8.78 6.15
CA GLY A 114 -7.31 9.28 6.56
C GLY A 114 -8.39 9.03 5.51
N VAL A 115 -8.11 9.26 4.23
CA VAL A 115 -9.01 8.96 3.11
C VAL A 115 -9.31 7.46 3.03
N LEU A 116 -8.27 6.60 3.13
CA LEU A 116 -8.44 5.15 3.11
C LEU A 116 -9.30 4.66 4.28
N ARG A 117 -9.04 5.15 5.50
CA ARG A 117 -9.81 4.78 6.71
C ARG A 117 -11.25 5.23 6.65
N ALA A 118 -11.52 6.41 6.12
CA ALA A 118 -12.90 6.91 5.95
C ALA A 118 -13.69 6.06 4.95
N ALA A 119 -13.04 5.60 3.87
CA ALA A 119 -13.65 4.71 2.89
C ALA A 119 -13.81 3.27 3.39
N LEU A 120 -12.93 2.80 4.28
CA LEU A 120 -12.80 1.41 4.72
C LEU A 120 -12.76 1.32 6.26
N PRO A 121 -13.85 1.66 6.97
CA PRO A 121 -13.84 1.74 8.44
C PRO A 121 -13.63 0.39 9.14
N GLY A 122 -13.80 -0.74 8.43
CA GLY A 122 -13.52 -2.08 8.94
C GLY A 122 -12.08 -2.57 8.72
N ALA A 123 -11.22 -1.78 8.08
CA ALA A 123 -9.83 -2.17 7.85
C ALA A 123 -9.01 -2.08 9.15
N LEU A 124 -8.12 -3.05 9.37
CA LEU A 124 -7.12 -2.95 10.43
C LEU A 124 -6.02 -1.96 10.03
N VAL A 125 -5.47 -1.28 11.03
CA VAL A 125 -4.37 -0.32 10.81
C VAL A 125 -3.15 -0.78 11.58
N GLY A 126 -1.98 -0.83 10.92
CA GLY A 126 -0.71 -1.19 11.54
C GLY A 126 0.41 -1.42 10.53
N ALA A 127 1.55 -1.94 10.98
CA ALA A 127 2.71 -2.14 10.14
C ALA A 127 2.51 -3.24 9.09
N VAL A 128 2.92 -2.95 7.84
CA VAL A 128 3.02 -3.94 6.75
C VAL A 128 4.48 -4.14 6.39
N LEU A 129 4.93 -5.39 6.46
CA LEU A 129 6.31 -5.75 6.14
C LEU A 129 6.47 -5.93 4.63
N THR A 130 7.59 -5.46 4.10
CA THR A 130 8.04 -5.76 2.74
C THR A 130 9.26 -6.67 2.82
N VAL A 131 9.23 -7.77 2.10
CA VAL A 131 10.32 -8.74 2.02
C VAL A 131 10.67 -9.05 0.56
N SER A 132 11.94 -9.33 0.30
CA SER A 132 12.39 -9.81 -1.02
C SER A 132 12.11 -11.30 -1.22
N THR A 133 11.95 -12.05 -0.13
CA THR A 133 11.62 -13.48 -0.14
C THR A 133 10.46 -13.71 0.83
N VAL A 134 9.30 -14.13 0.30
CA VAL A 134 8.11 -14.39 1.12
C VAL A 134 8.38 -15.45 2.18
N THR A 135 7.84 -15.24 3.36
CA THR A 135 8.00 -16.13 4.51
C THR A 135 7.27 -17.45 4.28
N GLY A 136 8.04 -18.53 4.30
CA GLY A 136 7.54 -19.89 4.02
C GLY A 136 7.74 -20.88 5.16
N THR A 137 8.19 -20.42 6.35
CA THR A 137 8.44 -21.28 7.52
C THR A 137 7.93 -20.62 8.79
N THR A 138 7.56 -21.43 9.78
CA THR A 138 7.16 -20.94 11.11
C THR A 138 8.31 -20.18 11.79
N GLN A 139 9.55 -20.69 11.66
CA GLN A 139 10.71 -20.03 12.23
C GLN A 139 10.86 -18.60 11.71
N ARG A 140 10.83 -18.43 10.38
CA ARG A 140 10.96 -17.07 9.78
C ARG A 140 9.82 -16.14 10.18
N ALA A 141 8.60 -16.67 10.27
CA ALA A 141 7.44 -15.90 10.76
C ALA A 141 7.66 -15.42 12.20
N SER A 142 8.18 -16.30 13.10
CA SER A 142 8.51 -15.92 14.47
C SER A 142 9.60 -14.85 14.54
N GLU A 143 10.69 -15.00 13.79
CA GLU A 143 11.78 -14.00 13.72
C GLU A 143 11.26 -12.62 13.29
N LEU A 144 10.36 -12.56 12.32
CA LEU A 144 9.74 -11.30 11.87
C LEU A 144 8.83 -10.71 12.95
N ARG A 145 8.04 -11.54 13.64
CA ARG A 145 7.18 -11.10 14.74
C ARG A 145 7.96 -10.59 15.95
N GLU A 146 9.08 -11.20 16.26
CA GLU A 146 9.96 -10.74 17.36
C GLU A 146 10.53 -9.36 17.05
N ARG A 147 10.94 -9.11 15.80
CA ARG A 147 11.47 -7.81 15.37
C ARG A 147 10.39 -6.75 15.16
N TRP A 148 9.20 -7.17 14.73
CA TRP A 148 8.07 -6.28 14.39
C TRP A 148 6.80 -6.81 15.06
N PRO A 149 6.65 -6.65 16.40
CA PRO A 149 5.55 -7.26 17.16
C PRO A 149 4.16 -6.78 16.77
N ASP A 150 4.04 -5.61 16.17
CA ASP A 150 2.79 -4.99 15.73
C ASP A 150 2.52 -5.14 14.21
N ALA A 151 3.37 -5.90 13.50
CA ALA A 151 3.13 -6.18 12.09
C ALA A 151 1.84 -7.00 11.89
N ILE A 152 1.05 -6.58 10.90
CA ILE A 152 -0.23 -7.22 10.54
C ILE A 152 -0.08 -8.09 9.30
N ALA A 153 0.69 -7.66 8.31
CA ALA A 153 0.82 -8.33 7.03
C ALA A 153 2.24 -8.28 6.45
N GLU A 154 2.50 -9.16 5.48
CA GLU A 154 3.74 -9.23 4.69
C GLU A 154 3.42 -9.13 3.20
N THR A 155 4.20 -8.32 2.49
CA THR A 155 4.13 -8.08 1.05
C THR A 155 5.53 -8.11 0.42
N MET A 156 5.62 -7.84 -0.88
CA MET A 156 6.90 -7.73 -1.57
C MET A 156 7.17 -6.32 -2.14
N GLU A 157 6.24 -5.37 -2.12
CA GLU A 157 6.33 -4.11 -2.89
C GLU A 157 6.31 -2.83 -2.06
N GLY A 158 5.59 -2.82 -0.93
CA GLY A 158 5.21 -1.60 -0.20
C GLY A 158 6.34 -0.62 0.04
N ALA A 159 7.46 -1.09 0.64
CA ALA A 159 8.62 -0.24 0.89
C ALA A 159 9.31 0.26 -0.41
N GLY A 160 9.25 -0.52 -1.50
CA GLY A 160 9.74 -0.09 -2.82
C GLY A 160 8.91 1.08 -3.37
N VAL A 161 7.59 0.98 -3.32
CA VAL A 161 6.69 2.07 -3.73
C VAL A 161 6.88 3.30 -2.83
N ALA A 162 7.02 3.10 -1.52
CA ALA A 162 7.29 4.18 -0.56
C ALA A 162 8.62 4.90 -0.85
N ALA A 163 9.67 4.15 -1.20
CA ALA A 163 10.96 4.73 -1.59
C ALA A 163 10.84 5.58 -2.86
N ALA A 164 10.09 5.11 -3.87
CA ALA A 164 9.82 5.87 -5.08
C ALA A 164 9.01 7.15 -4.80
N ALA A 165 7.96 7.05 -3.97
CA ALA A 165 7.15 8.18 -3.54
C ALA A 165 8.00 9.27 -2.87
N ARG A 166 8.88 8.86 -1.95
CA ARG A 166 9.81 9.78 -1.28
C ARG A 166 10.79 10.44 -2.25
N LEU A 167 11.32 9.69 -3.23
CA LEU A 167 12.22 10.23 -4.26
C LEU A 167 11.52 11.31 -5.10
N CYS A 168 10.25 11.09 -5.43
CA CYS A 168 9.42 11.99 -6.24
C CYS A 168 8.68 13.05 -5.41
N ALA A 169 8.89 13.13 -4.10
CA ALA A 169 8.20 14.02 -3.17
C ALA A 169 6.65 13.92 -3.24
N VAL A 170 6.13 12.70 -3.41
CA VAL A 170 4.70 12.40 -3.50
C VAL A 170 4.23 11.69 -2.23
N PRO A 171 3.11 12.09 -1.60
CA PRO A 171 2.49 11.38 -0.48
C PRO A 171 2.26 9.90 -0.77
N TYR A 172 2.50 9.04 0.23
CA TYR A 172 2.43 7.59 0.13
C TYR A 172 1.45 6.99 1.13
N ALA A 173 0.70 5.96 0.71
CA ALA A 173 -0.04 5.06 1.58
C ALA A 173 0.01 3.62 1.05
N GLU A 174 -0.48 2.66 1.86
CA GLU A 174 -0.55 1.25 1.46
C GLU A 174 -1.84 0.60 1.95
N LEU A 175 -2.45 -0.22 1.09
CA LEU A 175 -3.67 -0.98 1.33
C LEU A 175 -3.46 -2.42 0.88
N ARG A 176 -3.77 -3.39 1.74
CA ARG A 176 -3.63 -4.81 1.44
C ARG A 176 -4.89 -5.60 1.78
N THR A 177 -5.16 -6.64 0.98
CA THR A 177 -6.18 -7.65 1.25
C THR A 177 -5.52 -9.00 1.43
N ILE A 178 -5.93 -9.75 2.46
CA ILE A 178 -5.20 -10.94 2.89
C ILE A 178 -5.59 -12.15 2.07
N SER A 179 -4.60 -12.84 1.50
CA SER A 179 -4.79 -14.07 0.71
C SER A 179 -4.48 -15.34 1.47
N ASN A 180 -3.58 -15.29 2.44
CA ASN A 180 -3.08 -16.47 3.16
C ASN A 180 -2.45 -16.08 4.50
N PRO A 181 -2.34 -17.02 5.45
CA PRO A 181 -1.51 -16.81 6.63
C PRO A 181 -0.02 -16.84 6.28
N ILE A 182 0.78 -16.03 6.99
CA ILE A 182 2.25 -16.09 6.97
C ILE A 182 2.72 -17.29 7.80
N GLY A 183 3.66 -18.07 7.28
CA GLY A 183 4.22 -19.26 7.95
C GLY A 183 4.50 -20.38 6.97
N PRO A 184 4.24 -21.65 7.34
CA PRO A 184 4.48 -22.77 6.45
C PRO A 184 3.77 -22.59 5.12
N ARG A 185 4.51 -22.79 4.02
CA ARG A 185 4.03 -22.53 2.67
C ARG A 185 3.07 -23.64 2.20
N ASP A 186 1.81 -23.53 2.61
CA ASP A 186 0.72 -24.36 2.10
C ASP A 186 -0.09 -23.61 1.04
N ARG A 187 0.26 -23.79 -0.23
CA ARG A 187 -0.42 -23.11 -1.34
C ARG A 187 -1.86 -23.57 -1.54
N ALA A 188 -2.24 -24.74 -1.04
CA ALA A 188 -3.62 -25.26 -1.15
C ALA A 188 -4.59 -24.45 -0.28
N SER A 189 -4.10 -23.85 0.80
CA SER A 189 -4.90 -22.99 1.70
C SER A 189 -5.00 -21.53 1.24
N TRP A 190 -4.31 -21.13 0.17
CA TRP A 190 -4.29 -19.75 -0.29
C TRP A 190 -5.61 -19.33 -0.94
N GLN A 191 -6.20 -18.27 -0.44
CA GLN A 191 -7.48 -17.72 -0.88
C GLN A 191 -7.31 -16.49 -1.78
N ILE A 192 -6.45 -16.61 -2.81
CA ILE A 192 -6.15 -15.50 -3.75
C ILE A 192 -7.41 -14.91 -4.35
N GLY A 193 -8.38 -15.75 -4.75
CA GLY A 193 -9.65 -15.30 -5.32
C GLY A 193 -10.46 -14.44 -4.33
N ALA A 194 -10.51 -14.84 -3.06
CA ALA A 194 -11.20 -14.08 -2.02
C ALA A 194 -10.49 -12.73 -1.75
N ALA A 195 -9.15 -12.73 -1.71
CA ALA A 195 -8.38 -11.50 -1.54
C ALA A 195 -8.59 -10.52 -2.70
N LEU A 196 -8.58 -10.99 -3.95
CA LEU A 196 -8.89 -10.16 -5.12
C LEU A 196 -10.33 -9.63 -5.11
N ALA A 197 -11.30 -10.42 -4.64
CA ALA A 197 -12.68 -9.98 -4.46
C ALA A 197 -12.78 -8.89 -3.37
N ALA A 198 -12.09 -9.07 -2.24
CA ALA A 198 -11.99 -8.05 -1.19
C ALA A 198 -11.32 -6.77 -1.72
N LEU A 199 -10.29 -6.88 -2.56
CA LEU A 199 -9.63 -5.74 -3.22
C LEU A 199 -10.61 -5.00 -4.14
N THR A 200 -11.43 -5.73 -4.91
CA THR A 200 -12.48 -5.13 -5.74
C THR A 200 -13.49 -4.35 -4.89
N THR A 201 -13.94 -4.94 -3.77
CA THR A 201 -14.87 -4.28 -2.84
C THR A 201 -14.25 -3.01 -2.22
N ALA A 202 -12.99 -3.09 -1.80
CA ALA A 202 -12.25 -1.95 -1.28
C ALA A 202 -12.12 -0.83 -2.33
N ALA A 203 -11.81 -1.17 -3.58
CA ALA A 203 -11.72 -0.22 -4.69
C ALA A 203 -13.06 0.47 -4.99
N THR A 204 -14.18 -0.26 -4.90
CA THR A 204 -15.54 0.32 -5.04
C THR A 204 -15.81 1.36 -3.96
N ALA A 205 -15.52 1.04 -2.70
CA ALA A 205 -15.72 1.96 -1.58
C ALA A 205 -14.82 3.20 -1.69
N LEU A 206 -13.56 3.01 -2.08
CA LEU A 206 -12.61 4.10 -2.30
C LEU A 206 -13.05 5.02 -3.44
N GLY A 207 -13.47 4.47 -4.57
CA GLY A 207 -13.96 5.25 -5.71
C GLY A 207 -15.19 6.09 -5.37
N ALA A 208 -16.14 5.53 -4.62
CA ALA A 208 -17.31 6.25 -4.13
C ALA A 208 -16.93 7.39 -3.17
N HIS A 209 -16.01 7.12 -2.24
CA HIS A 209 -15.55 8.12 -1.27
C HIS A 209 -14.78 9.26 -1.94
N LEU A 210 -13.86 8.97 -2.88
CA LEU A 210 -13.12 9.98 -3.63
C LEU A 210 -14.04 10.85 -4.48
N ALA A 211 -15.06 10.28 -5.13
CA ALA A 211 -16.05 11.03 -5.89
C ALA A 211 -16.87 12.00 -4.99
N ALA A 212 -17.22 11.55 -3.78
CA ALA A 212 -17.90 12.40 -2.81
C ALA A 212 -17.03 13.58 -2.35
N LEU A 213 -15.75 13.35 -2.10
CA LEU A 213 -14.79 14.40 -1.74
C LEU A 213 -14.61 15.43 -2.87
N ASP A 214 -14.52 14.99 -4.13
CA ASP A 214 -14.38 15.88 -5.27
C ASP A 214 -15.66 16.73 -5.46
N SER A 215 -16.85 16.15 -5.26
CA SER A 215 -18.14 16.88 -5.30
C SER A 215 -18.24 17.93 -4.21
N GLN A 216 -17.80 17.62 -2.98
CA GLN A 216 -17.78 18.59 -1.87
C GLN A 216 -16.83 19.76 -2.15
N ARG A 217 -15.65 19.50 -2.71
CA ARG A 217 -14.69 20.55 -3.09
C ARG A 217 -15.24 21.47 -4.17
N ALA A 218 -15.90 20.93 -5.19
CA ALA A 218 -16.53 21.71 -6.23
C ALA A 218 -17.62 22.64 -5.66
N ALA A 219 -18.47 22.13 -4.77
CA ALA A 219 -19.52 22.92 -4.12
C ALA A 219 -18.98 24.07 -3.24
N LEU A 220 -17.84 23.83 -2.56
CA LEU A 220 -17.18 24.87 -1.74
C LEU A 220 -16.51 25.95 -2.62
N GLY A 221 -15.91 25.57 -3.75
CA GLY A 221 -15.35 26.50 -4.73
C GLY A 221 -16.42 27.44 -5.32
N ASP A 222 -17.54 26.89 -5.76
CA ASP A 222 -18.69 27.66 -6.28
C ASP A 222 -19.28 28.63 -5.24
N SER A 223 -19.29 28.27 -3.97
CA SER A 223 -19.79 29.14 -2.91
C SER A 223 -18.83 30.29 -2.58
N ALA A 224 -17.50 30.05 -2.65
CA ALA A 224 -16.51 31.10 -2.47
C ALA A 224 -16.53 32.15 -3.61
N ASP A 225 -16.65 31.68 -4.85
CA ASP A 225 -16.74 32.56 -6.02
C ASP A 225 -18.03 33.44 -6.02
N ARG A 226 -19.16 32.89 -5.56
CA ARG A 226 -20.40 33.68 -5.39
C ARG A 226 -20.29 34.70 -4.27
N ALA A 227 -19.59 34.42 -3.19
CA ALA A 227 -19.37 35.36 -2.10
C ALA A 227 -18.41 36.52 -2.50
N ALA A 228 -17.42 36.21 -3.37
CA ALA A 228 -16.48 37.23 -3.87
C ALA A 228 -17.02 38.11 -4.98
N GLY A 229 -18.10 37.70 -5.67
CA GLY A 229 -18.73 38.45 -6.79
C GLY A 229 -19.81 39.43 -6.36
N ILE A 230 -20.05 39.66 -5.06
CA ILE A 230 -21.04 40.60 -4.53
C ILE A 230 -20.29 41.80 -3.86
N GLY A 231 -19.36 42.41 -4.62
CA GLY A 231 -18.62 43.61 -4.20
C GLY A 231 -18.61 44.65 -5.30
#